data_ca8d6248ca782fe6cab77e800b6d4371
#
_entry.id   ca8d6248ca782fe6cab77e800b6d4371
#
_cell.length_a   1.000
_cell.length_b   1.000
_cell.length_c   1.000
_cell.angle_alpha   90.00
_cell.angle_beta   90.00
_cell.angle_gamma   90.00
#
_symmetry.space_group_name_H-M   'P 1'
#
loop_
_entity.id
_entity.type
_entity.pdbx_description
1 polymer ?
#
loop_
_entity_poly.entity_id
_entity_poly.type
_entity_poly.pdbx_seq_one_letter_code
_entity_poly.pdbx_strand_id
1 'polypeptide(L)'
;MHTFERRKLEAFLAALTAGFGVWLLFPSVAMRSPGLQPALAMMGEESWGALFLTNGLAHCSWLIVNGARWWSPIIRFWAAFGSASLYLIWAASISSHDPASTGVFTYATLSAGAVACCVFAWRDALSAVR
;
A
#
# COMPACT_ATOMS: atom_id res chain seq x y z
N MET A 1 14.91 11.85 16.43
CA MET A 1 15.08 12.04 14.98
C MET A 1 14.57 10.86 14.14
N HIS A 2 14.81 9.62 14.53
CA HIS A 2 14.37 8.44 13.75
C HIS A 2 12.86 8.24 13.64
N THR A 3 12.06 8.61 14.62
CA THR A 3 10.58 8.43 14.61
C THR A 3 9.88 9.37 13.61
N PHE A 4 10.38 10.58 13.45
CA PHE A 4 9.79 11.56 12.54
C PHE A 4 9.99 11.17 11.06
N GLU A 5 11.16 10.68 10.69
CA GLU A 5 11.45 10.24 9.33
C GLU A 5 10.66 8.98 8.93
N ARG A 6 10.49 8.05 9.88
CA ARG A 6 9.66 6.85 9.66
C ARG A 6 8.20 7.20 9.36
N ARG A 7 7.65 8.15 10.10
CA ARG A 7 6.28 8.63 9.89
C ARG A 7 6.07 9.33 8.55
N LYS A 8 7.08 10.03 8.05
CA LYS A 8 7.05 10.62 6.70
C LYS A 8 6.92 9.54 5.63
N LEU A 9 7.70 8.46 5.75
CA LEU A 9 7.62 7.33 4.81
C LEU A 9 6.24 6.66 4.84
N GLU A 10 5.70 6.40 6.03
CA GLU A 10 4.35 5.84 6.18
C GLU A 10 3.29 6.77 5.59
N ALA A 11 3.36 8.07 5.87
CA ALA A 11 2.42 9.06 5.33
C ALA A 11 2.51 9.15 3.80
N PHE A 12 3.71 9.14 3.26
CA PHE A 12 3.93 9.13 1.80
C PHE A 12 3.32 7.89 1.15
N LEU A 13 3.59 6.70 1.69
CA LEU A 13 3.03 5.45 1.15
C LEU A 13 1.51 5.38 1.30
N ALA A 14 0.96 5.84 2.42
CA ALA A 14 -0.48 5.90 2.63
C ALA A 14 -1.16 6.82 1.62
N ALA A 15 -0.61 8.02 1.41
CA ALA A 15 -1.11 8.98 0.43
C ALA A 15 -0.98 8.45 -1.01
N LEU A 16 0.14 7.82 -1.34
CA LEU A 16 0.37 7.20 -2.64
C LEU A 16 -0.63 6.07 -2.89
N THR A 17 -0.88 5.21 -1.90
CA THR A 17 -1.84 4.11 -2.00
C THR A 17 -3.26 4.64 -2.21
N ALA A 18 -3.67 5.67 -1.47
CA ALA A 18 -4.97 6.31 -1.66
C ALA A 18 -5.08 6.99 -3.04
N GLY A 19 -4.06 7.74 -3.45
CA GLY A 19 -4.01 8.40 -4.75
C GLY A 19 -4.06 7.42 -5.91
N PHE A 20 -3.37 6.28 -5.79
CA PHE A 20 -3.42 5.21 -6.77
C PHE A 20 -4.81 4.59 -6.86
N GLY A 21 -5.49 4.42 -5.71
CA GLY A 21 -6.89 3.99 -5.67
C GLY A 21 -7.81 4.96 -6.41
N VAL A 22 -7.67 6.26 -6.17
CA VAL A 22 -8.43 7.29 -6.90
C VAL A 22 -8.18 7.19 -8.41
N TRP A 23 -6.92 7.05 -8.81
CA TRP A 23 -6.55 6.92 -10.23
C TRP A 23 -7.21 5.71 -10.88
N LEU A 24 -7.28 4.57 -10.21
CA LEU A 24 -7.93 3.36 -10.71
C LEU A 24 -9.46 3.48 -10.84
N LEU A 25 -10.08 4.42 -10.13
CA LEU A 25 -11.52 4.68 -10.25
C LEU A 25 -11.88 5.46 -11.51
N PHE A 26 -10.91 6.02 -12.24
CA PHE A 26 -11.17 6.60 -13.55
C PHE A 26 -11.33 5.49 -14.61
N PRO A 27 -12.39 5.53 -15.43
CA PRO A 27 -12.72 4.46 -16.35
C PRO A 27 -11.58 4.12 -17.33
N SER A 28 -11.30 2.82 -17.47
CA SER A 28 -10.37 2.28 -18.48
C SER A 28 -8.92 2.71 -18.37
N VAL A 29 -8.48 3.17 -17.20
CA VAL A 29 -7.10 3.64 -17.00
C VAL A 29 -6.12 2.46 -17.00
N ALA A 30 -6.41 1.41 -16.23
CA ALA A 30 -5.57 0.22 -16.15
C ALA A 30 -5.87 -0.81 -17.25
N MET A 31 -7.09 -0.81 -17.81
CA MET A 31 -7.49 -1.75 -18.86
C MET A 31 -6.62 -1.69 -20.12
N ARG A 32 -5.97 -0.57 -20.38
CA ARG A 32 -5.08 -0.38 -21.54
C ARG A 32 -3.69 -0.97 -21.35
N SER A 33 -3.36 -1.42 -20.14
CA SER A 33 -2.04 -1.98 -19.83
C SER A 33 -2.07 -3.51 -19.92
N PRO A 34 -1.39 -4.13 -20.90
CA PRO A 34 -1.37 -5.59 -21.04
C PRO A 34 -0.83 -6.29 -19.79
N GLY A 35 0.16 -5.72 -19.13
CA GLY A 35 0.76 -6.28 -17.91
C GLY A 35 -0.16 -6.34 -16.71
N LEU A 36 -1.26 -5.58 -16.72
CA LEU A 36 -2.22 -5.56 -15.61
C LEU A 36 -3.41 -6.51 -15.83
N GLN A 37 -3.53 -7.10 -17.02
CA GLN A 37 -4.64 -8.00 -17.34
C GLN A 37 -4.80 -9.18 -16.37
N PRO A 38 -3.73 -9.86 -15.90
CA PRO A 38 -3.87 -10.93 -14.92
C PRO A 38 -4.48 -10.46 -13.60
N ALA A 39 -4.12 -9.28 -13.09
CA ALA A 39 -4.73 -8.70 -11.90
C ALA A 39 -6.18 -8.29 -12.15
N LEU A 40 -6.47 -7.68 -13.31
CA LEU A 40 -7.83 -7.25 -13.69
C LEU A 40 -8.77 -8.44 -13.92
N ALA A 41 -8.23 -9.61 -14.29
CA ALA A 41 -9.01 -10.85 -14.40
C ALA A 41 -9.44 -11.41 -13.04
N MET A 42 -8.73 -11.07 -11.95
CA MET A 42 -9.10 -11.49 -10.60
C MET A 42 -10.30 -10.70 -10.08
N MET A 43 -10.31 -9.40 -10.34
CA MET A 43 -11.42 -8.48 -10.02
C MET A 43 -11.34 -7.24 -10.91
N GLY A 44 -12.47 -6.59 -11.15
CA GLY A 44 -12.54 -5.40 -12.00
C GLY A 44 -11.71 -4.22 -11.50
N GLU A 45 -11.40 -3.29 -12.41
CA GLU A 45 -10.60 -2.09 -12.14
C GLU A 45 -11.17 -1.25 -10.97
N GLU A 46 -12.49 -1.08 -10.93
CA GLU A 46 -13.18 -0.35 -9.86
C GLU A 46 -12.99 -1.01 -8.49
N SER A 47 -13.02 -2.35 -8.43
CA SER A 47 -12.80 -3.09 -7.19
C SER A 47 -11.37 -2.93 -6.67
N TRP A 48 -10.38 -2.96 -7.58
CA TRP A 48 -9.00 -2.66 -7.24
C TRP A 48 -8.86 -1.21 -6.75
N GLY A 49 -9.49 -0.26 -7.45
CA GLY A 49 -9.50 1.15 -7.05
C GLY A 49 -10.09 1.34 -5.65
N ALA A 50 -11.21 0.71 -5.35
CA ALA A 50 -11.84 0.76 -4.03
C ALA A 50 -10.95 0.15 -2.94
N LEU A 51 -10.28 -0.98 -3.20
CA LEU A 51 -9.35 -1.58 -2.24
C LEU A 51 -8.16 -0.70 -1.94
N PHE A 52 -7.48 -0.18 -2.97
CA PHE A 52 -6.35 0.73 -2.78
C PHE A 52 -6.77 2.01 -2.04
N LEU A 53 -7.89 2.62 -2.43
CA LEU A 53 -8.39 3.83 -1.82
C LEU A 53 -8.75 3.61 -0.35
N THR A 54 -9.54 2.59 -0.05
CA THR A 54 -9.96 2.27 1.32
C THR A 54 -8.76 1.97 2.22
N ASN A 55 -7.81 1.16 1.74
CA ASN A 55 -6.61 0.82 2.49
C ASN A 55 -5.73 2.06 2.73
N GLY A 56 -5.53 2.89 1.71
CA GLY A 56 -4.75 4.13 1.82
C GLY A 56 -5.38 5.14 2.77
N LEU A 57 -6.71 5.35 2.68
CA LEU A 57 -7.43 6.25 3.58
C LEU A 57 -7.43 5.74 5.03
N ALA A 58 -7.60 4.43 5.24
CA ALA A 58 -7.48 3.83 6.56
C ALA A 58 -6.08 4.08 7.14
N HIS A 59 -5.03 3.86 6.35
CA HIS A 59 -3.65 4.11 6.80
C HIS A 59 -3.42 5.59 7.15
N CYS A 60 -3.85 6.53 6.31
CA CYS A 60 -3.77 7.96 6.58
C CYS A 60 -4.51 8.35 7.86
N SER A 61 -5.75 7.87 8.03
CA SER A 61 -6.56 8.17 9.20
C SER A 61 -5.90 7.73 10.49
N TRP A 62 -5.30 6.54 10.51
CA TRP A 62 -4.61 6.02 11.70
C TRP A 62 -3.27 6.68 11.97
N LEU A 63 -2.62 7.25 10.97
CA LEU A 63 -1.44 8.11 11.17
C LEU A 63 -1.83 9.42 11.87
N ILE A 64 -3.00 9.99 11.56
CA ILE A 64 -3.51 11.21 12.22
C ILE A 64 -3.91 10.93 13.67
N VAL A 65 -4.61 9.81 13.92
CA VAL A 65 -5.06 9.40 15.27
C VAL A 65 -3.89 8.89 16.14
N ASN A 66 -2.72 8.72 15.55
CA ASN A 66 -1.55 8.11 16.17
C ASN A 66 -1.14 8.78 17.51
N GLY A 67 -0.95 7.95 18.53
CA GLY A 67 -0.59 8.38 19.86
C GLY A 67 -1.75 8.58 20.84
N ALA A 68 -2.98 8.66 20.35
CA ALA A 68 -4.16 8.77 21.21
C ALA A 68 -4.64 7.41 21.77
N ARG A 69 -4.24 6.29 21.12
CA ARG A 69 -4.72 4.96 21.51
C ARG A 69 -3.61 3.91 21.37
N TRP A 70 -3.51 3.00 22.34
CA TRP A 70 -2.50 1.93 22.40
C TRP A 70 -2.57 0.93 21.23
N TRP A 71 -3.71 0.75 20.59
CA TRP A 71 -3.93 -0.16 19.46
C TRP A 71 -3.66 0.48 18.08
N SER A 72 -3.39 1.78 18.01
CA SER A 72 -3.08 2.48 16.77
C SER A 72 -1.93 1.85 15.96
N PRO A 73 -0.80 1.42 16.57
CA PRO A 73 0.26 0.75 15.82
C PRO A 73 -0.17 -0.56 15.16
N ILE A 74 -1.10 -1.31 15.78
CA ILE A 74 -1.61 -2.58 15.24
C ILE A 74 -2.39 -2.33 13.94
N ILE A 75 -3.23 -1.31 13.91
CA ILE A 75 -4.00 -0.98 12.71
C ILE A 75 -3.07 -0.44 11.61
N ARG A 76 -2.08 0.38 11.96
CA ARG A 76 -1.05 0.83 11.02
C ARG A 76 -0.30 -0.35 10.40
N PHE A 77 0.03 -1.36 11.20
CA PHE A 77 0.63 -2.60 10.71
C PHE A 77 -0.24 -3.28 9.66
N TRP A 78 -1.54 -3.48 9.94
CA TRP A 78 -2.45 -4.13 8.99
C TRP A 78 -2.68 -3.31 7.73
N ALA A 79 -2.76 -1.99 7.83
CA ALA A 79 -2.87 -1.10 6.66
C ALA A 79 -1.60 -1.14 5.78
N ALA A 80 -0.41 -1.14 6.41
CA ALA A 80 0.85 -1.28 5.69
C ALA A 80 0.98 -2.67 5.04
N PHE A 81 0.56 -3.73 5.74
CA PHE A 81 0.52 -5.10 5.21
C PHE A 81 -0.42 -5.20 4.00
N GLY A 82 -1.60 -4.57 4.08
CA GLY A 82 -2.53 -4.46 2.97
C GLY A 82 -1.90 -3.78 1.76
N SER A 83 -1.23 -2.66 1.95
CA SER A 83 -0.50 -1.96 0.87
C SER A 83 0.60 -2.84 0.27
N ALA A 84 1.39 -3.52 1.11
CA ALA A 84 2.45 -4.43 0.64
C ALA A 84 1.89 -5.55 -0.24
N SER A 85 0.79 -6.16 0.19
CA SER A 85 0.12 -7.23 -0.53
C SER A 85 -0.46 -6.75 -1.87
N LEU A 86 -1.14 -5.60 -1.88
CA LEU A 86 -1.70 -5.00 -3.09
C LEU A 86 -0.60 -4.71 -4.14
N TYR A 87 0.48 -4.06 -3.75
CA TYR A 87 1.58 -3.78 -4.65
C TYR A 87 2.31 -5.04 -5.11
N LEU A 88 2.43 -6.07 -4.25
CA LEU A 88 3.04 -7.34 -4.62
C LEU A 88 2.22 -8.08 -5.68
N ILE A 89 0.90 -8.11 -5.54
CA ILE A 89 0.01 -8.73 -6.54
C ILE A 89 0.15 -8.02 -7.89
N TRP A 90 0.25 -6.70 -7.88
CA TRP A 90 0.43 -5.93 -9.11
C TRP A 90 1.81 -6.14 -9.73
N ALA A 91 2.88 -6.19 -8.92
CA ALA A 91 4.22 -6.55 -9.40
C ALA A 91 4.23 -7.95 -10.04
N ALA A 92 3.60 -8.94 -9.40
CA ALA A 92 3.50 -10.29 -9.91
C ALA A 92 2.69 -10.37 -11.21
N SER A 93 1.59 -9.62 -11.31
CA SER A 93 0.78 -9.51 -12.53
C SER A 93 1.62 -9.01 -13.71
N ILE A 94 2.34 -7.90 -13.54
CA ILE A 94 3.18 -7.33 -14.58
C ILE A 94 4.33 -8.28 -14.92
N SER A 95 4.96 -8.89 -13.92
CA SER A 95 6.06 -9.83 -14.10
C SER A 95 5.65 -11.07 -14.91
N SER A 96 4.41 -11.52 -14.80
CA SER A 96 3.92 -12.66 -15.57
C SER A 96 3.78 -12.35 -17.06
N HIS A 97 3.65 -11.07 -17.42
CA HIS A 97 3.56 -10.60 -18.81
C HIS A 97 4.91 -10.14 -19.36
N ASP A 98 5.62 -9.30 -18.62
CA ASP A 98 6.94 -8.77 -18.97
C ASP A 98 7.80 -8.59 -17.70
N PRO A 99 8.66 -9.57 -17.38
CA PRO A 99 9.49 -9.51 -16.18
C PRO A 99 10.56 -8.40 -16.22
N ALA A 100 10.89 -7.87 -17.39
CA ALA A 100 11.84 -6.77 -17.55
C ALA A 100 11.18 -5.38 -17.45
N SER A 101 9.87 -5.31 -17.27
CA SER A 101 9.13 -4.05 -17.19
C SER A 101 9.55 -3.22 -15.98
N THR A 102 9.70 -1.91 -16.18
CA THR A 102 9.92 -0.94 -15.09
C THR A 102 8.79 -0.97 -14.06
N GLY A 103 7.58 -1.38 -14.46
CA GLY A 103 6.44 -1.56 -13.57
C GLY A 103 6.71 -2.61 -12.50
N VAL A 104 7.37 -3.73 -12.83
CA VAL A 104 7.77 -4.75 -11.84
C VAL A 104 8.65 -4.14 -10.77
N PHE A 105 9.68 -3.41 -11.17
CA PHE A 105 10.60 -2.74 -10.24
C PHE A 105 9.86 -1.72 -9.37
N THR A 106 8.99 -0.91 -9.95
CA THR A 106 8.24 0.12 -9.24
C THR A 106 7.33 -0.48 -8.16
N TYR A 107 6.49 -1.45 -8.53
CA TYR A 107 5.55 -2.04 -7.57
C TYR A 107 6.26 -2.94 -6.54
N ALA A 108 7.34 -3.63 -6.92
CA ALA A 108 8.16 -4.38 -5.97
C ALA A 108 8.82 -3.44 -4.94
N THR A 109 9.32 -2.29 -5.37
CA THR A 109 9.91 -1.28 -4.48
C THR A 109 8.86 -0.69 -3.53
N LEU A 110 7.65 -0.38 -4.02
CA LEU A 110 6.56 0.10 -3.19
C LEU A 110 6.11 -0.96 -2.17
N SER A 111 6.06 -2.23 -2.58
CA SER A 111 5.77 -3.35 -1.67
C SER A 111 6.85 -3.45 -0.59
N ALA A 112 8.13 -3.39 -0.94
CA ALA A 112 9.24 -3.41 0.01
C ALA A 112 9.19 -2.23 1.00
N GLY A 113 8.85 -1.03 0.52
CA GLY A 113 8.62 0.15 1.36
C GLY A 113 7.48 -0.05 2.35
N ALA A 114 6.38 -0.67 1.91
CA ALA A 114 5.26 -0.99 2.77
C ALA A 114 5.60 -2.08 3.81
N VAL A 115 6.42 -3.07 3.47
CA VAL A 115 6.96 -4.05 4.43
C VAL A 115 7.83 -3.35 5.49
N ALA A 116 8.65 -2.38 5.11
CA ALA A 116 9.42 -1.59 6.07
C ALA A 116 8.49 -0.84 7.04
N CYS A 117 7.37 -0.29 6.56
CA CYS A 117 6.35 0.33 7.41
C CYS A 117 5.68 -0.68 8.37
N CYS A 118 5.45 -1.92 7.93
CA CYS A 118 4.98 -3.00 8.82
C CYS A 118 5.95 -3.23 9.98
N VAL A 119 7.26 -3.30 9.70
CA VAL A 119 8.30 -3.50 10.73
C VAL A 119 8.32 -2.32 11.70
N PHE A 120 8.16 -1.09 11.22
CA PHE A 120 8.13 0.09 12.09
C PHE A 120 6.89 0.10 12.99
N ALA A 121 5.71 -0.15 12.41
CA ALA A 121 4.46 -0.23 13.17
C ALA A 121 4.49 -1.35 14.21
N TRP A 122 5.05 -2.51 13.86
CA TRP A 122 5.23 -3.63 14.79
C TRP A 122 6.14 -3.27 15.97
N ARG A 123 7.28 -2.62 15.71
CA ARG A 123 8.18 -2.14 16.78
C ARG A 123 7.51 -1.13 17.70
N ASP A 124 6.70 -0.21 17.14
CA ASP A 124 5.91 0.74 17.92
C ASP A 124 4.90 0.00 18.81
N ALA A 125 4.24 -1.05 18.29
CA ALA A 125 3.30 -1.86 19.06
C ALA A 125 3.98 -2.57 20.25
N LEU A 126 5.16 -3.16 20.03
CA LEU A 126 5.92 -3.83 21.10
C LEU A 126 6.40 -2.85 22.17
N SER A 127 6.72 -1.60 21.81
CA SER A 127 7.13 -0.58 22.77
C SER A 127 5.97 -0.04 23.60
N ALA A 128 4.75 -0.08 23.09
CA ALA A 128 3.55 0.39 23.78
C ALA A 128 3.04 -0.58 24.88
N VAL A 129 3.52 -1.82 24.87
CA VAL A 129 3.13 -2.88 25.85
C VAL A 129 4.11 -2.96 27.03
N ARG A 130 5.26 -2.26 26.95
CA ARG A 130 6.26 -2.19 28.03
C ARG A 130 6.03 -0.97 28.90
#